data_df635f7085667f2e485c41bd4ce61871
#
_entry.id   df635f7085667f2e485c41bd4ce61871
#
_cell.length_a   1.000
_cell.length_b   1.000
_cell.length_c   1.000
_cell.angle_alpha   90.00
_cell.angle_beta   90.00
_cell.angle_gamma   90.00
#
_symmetry.space_group_name_H-M   'P 1'
#
loop_
_entity.id
_entity.type
_entity.pdbx_description
1 polymer ?
#
loop_
_entity_poly.entity_id
_entity_poly.type
_entity_poly.pdbx_seq_one_letter_code
_entity_poly.pdbx_strand_id
1 'polypeptide(L)'
;LAREALSKFSTRQLIDISSKAGELFLKESLPLGDEGHLQSAQDYLETLSSTSGLPHVMVQRNMDKIHYALTHLELILNGLTRGIDFSTLDKGHGEQAGAPVCFYPTTDALGLVMPSNSPAVNSLWLPSIALKIPVIMKPGREEPWTPYRLMQAFIAAGCPKEAFGFYPTDHEGAGDILK
;
A
#
# COMPACT_ATOMS: atom_id res chain seq x y z
N LEU A 1 4.67 -17.95 -0.54
CA LEU A 1 3.21 -17.82 -0.46
C LEU A 1 2.70 -16.42 -0.83
N ALA A 2 3.08 -15.35 -0.10
CA ALA A 2 2.57 -13.99 -0.35
C ALA A 2 2.96 -13.44 -1.73
N ARG A 3 4.24 -13.50 -2.07
CA ARG A 3 4.75 -13.11 -3.38
C ARG A 3 4.19 -13.95 -4.51
N GLU A 4 4.02 -15.23 -4.31
CA GLU A 4 3.40 -16.15 -5.26
C GLU A 4 1.93 -15.78 -5.52
N ALA A 5 1.19 -15.32 -4.51
CA ALA A 5 -0.16 -14.82 -4.68
C ALA A 5 -0.20 -13.58 -5.59
N LEU A 6 0.70 -12.61 -5.40
CA LEU A 6 0.82 -11.43 -6.24
C LEU A 6 1.31 -11.76 -7.66
N SER A 7 2.18 -12.76 -7.83
CA SER A 7 2.71 -13.14 -9.15
C SER A 7 1.66 -13.69 -10.12
N LYS A 8 0.48 -14.06 -9.63
CA LYS A 8 -0.66 -14.49 -10.47
C LYS A 8 -1.31 -13.34 -11.23
N PHE A 9 -1.01 -12.11 -10.85
CA PHE A 9 -1.52 -10.91 -11.51
C PHE A 9 -0.45 -10.30 -12.40
N SER A 10 -0.85 -9.69 -13.51
CA SER A 10 0.04 -8.79 -14.25
C SER A 10 0.23 -7.47 -13.48
N THR A 11 1.31 -6.76 -13.77
CA THR A 11 1.54 -5.41 -13.23
C THR A 11 0.37 -4.48 -13.56
N ARG A 12 -0.20 -4.58 -14.77
CA ARG A 12 -1.37 -3.80 -15.17
C ARG A 12 -2.59 -4.09 -14.28
N GLN A 13 -2.90 -5.36 -14.03
CA GLN A 13 -4.00 -5.73 -13.13
C GLN A 13 -3.80 -5.19 -11.70
N LEU A 14 -2.56 -5.20 -11.20
CA LEU A 14 -2.27 -4.65 -9.86
C LEU A 14 -2.36 -3.12 -9.82
N ILE A 15 -2.08 -2.43 -10.93
CA ILE A 15 -2.34 -0.98 -11.07
C ILE A 15 -3.85 -0.71 -11.03
N ASP A 16 -4.65 -1.49 -11.75
CA ASP A 16 -6.11 -1.34 -11.77
C ASP A 16 -6.71 -1.62 -10.37
N ILE A 17 -6.23 -2.66 -9.69
CA ILE A 17 -6.58 -2.94 -8.29
C ILE A 17 -6.20 -1.77 -7.38
N SER A 18 -5.03 -1.18 -7.55
CA SER A 18 -4.57 -0.03 -6.76
C SER A 18 -5.46 1.19 -6.97
N SER A 19 -5.84 1.47 -8.23
CA SER A 19 -6.76 2.56 -8.54
C SER A 19 -8.13 2.36 -7.87
N LYS A 20 -8.67 1.14 -7.95
CA LYS A 20 -9.92 0.78 -7.27
C LYS A 20 -9.79 0.88 -5.74
N ALA A 21 -8.66 0.44 -5.18
CA ALA A 21 -8.39 0.57 -3.75
C ALA A 21 -8.37 2.04 -3.32
N GLY A 22 -7.87 2.96 -4.16
CA GLY A 22 -7.91 4.40 -3.91
C GLY A 22 -9.33 4.93 -3.75
N GLU A 23 -10.25 4.54 -4.64
CA GLU A 23 -11.66 4.93 -4.54
C GLU A 23 -12.33 4.36 -3.28
N LEU A 24 -12.08 3.09 -2.97
CA LEU A 24 -12.63 2.44 -1.78
C LEU A 24 -12.07 3.09 -0.49
N PHE A 25 -10.76 3.35 -0.44
CA PHE A 25 -10.12 4.03 0.68
C PHE A 25 -10.75 5.39 0.97
N LEU A 26 -11.03 6.16 -0.08
CA LEU A 26 -11.54 7.52 0.08
C LEU A 26 -13.01 7.59 0.48
N LYS A 27 -13.84 6.64 0.03
CA LYS A 27 -15.31 6.80 0.05
C LYS A 27 -16.06 5.72 0.82
N GLU A 28 -15.54 4.47 0.84
CA GLU A 28 -16.33 3.33 1.31
C GLU A 28 -16.18 3.04 2.80
N SER A 29 -17.16 2.36 3.34
CA SER A 29 -17.05 1.71 4.64
C SER A 29 -16.26 0.42 4.50
N LEU A 30 -15.16 0.30 5.23
CA LEU A 30 -14.23 -0.82 5.16
C LEU A 30 -14.17 -1.58 6.49
N PRO A 31 -13.85 -2.88 6.49
CA PRO A 31 -13.71 -3.65 7.71
C PRO A 31 -12.71 -3.03 8.69
N LEU A 32 -13.03 -3.06 9.97
CA LEU A 32 -12.17 -2.60 11.05
C LEU A 32 -12.16 -3.62 12.20
N GLY A 33 -11.04 -4.33 12.36
CA GLY A 33 -10.89 -5.32 13.43
C GLY A 33 -11.80 -6.52 13.26
N ASP A 34 -12.65 -6.76 14.26
CA ASP A 34 -13.50 -7.95 14.34
C ASP A 34 -14.61 -7.98 13.29
N GLU A 35 -15.13 -9.18 13.05
CA GLU A 35 -16.22 -9.39 12.09
C GLU A 35 -17.43 -8.49 12.37
N GLY A 36 -17.92 -7.85 11.32
CA GLY A 36 -19.10 -6.99 11.36
C GLY A 36 -18.82 -5.52 11.72
N HIS A 37 -17.64 -5.17 12.18
CA HIS A 37 -17.27 -3.76 12.37
C HIS A 37 -16.82 -3.15 11.06
N LEU A 38 -17.45 -2.01 10.72
CA LEU A 38 -17.10 -1.21 9.54
C LEU A 38 -16.71 0.19 9.97
N GLN A 39 -15.69 0.74 9.31
CA GLN A 39 -15.25 2.12 9.48
C GLN A 39 -15.58 2.89 8.19
N SER A 40 -16.50 3.84 8.28
CA SER A 40 -16.73 4.79 7.19
C SER A 40 -15.53 5.72 6.99
N ALA A 41 -15.51 6.47 5.88
CA ALA A 41 -14.49 7.49 5.66
C ALA A 41 -14.54 8.60 6.73
N GLN A 42 -15.74 8.94 7.20
CA GLN A 42 -15.92 9.92 8.28
C GLN A 42 -15.42 9.39 9.63
N ASP A 43 -15.76 8.14 10.00
CA ASP A 43 -15.25 7.51 11.23
C ASP A 43 -13.72 7.42 11.24
N TYR A 44 -13.12 7.09 10.08
CA TYR A 44 -11.68 7.09 9.94
C TYR A 44 -11.08 8.48 10.20
N LEU A 45 -11.65 9.52 9.60
CA LEU A 45 -11.20 10.90 9.74
C LEU A 45 -11.26 11.34 11.23
N GLU A 46 -12.37 11.06 11.92
CA GLU A 46 -12.57 11.41 13.32
C GLU A 46 -11.65 10.62 14.25
N THR A 47 -11.52 9.30 14.01
CA THR A 47 -10.65 8.43 14.80
C THR A 47 -9.19 8.85 14.67
N LEU A 48 -8.72 9.05 13.43
CA LEU A 48 -7.35 9.49 13.19
C LEU A 48 -7.06 10.86 13.81
N SER A 49 -7.99 11.81 13.67
CA SER A 49 -7.87 13.13 14.30
C SER A 49 -7.76 13.02 15.82
N SER A 50 -8.61 12.20 16.44
CA SER A 50 -8.64 12.04 17.90
C SER A 50 -7.38 11.40 18.48
N THR A 51 -6.77 10.46 17.78
CA THR A 51 -5.58 9.73 18.27
C THR A 51 -4.26 10.41 17.92
N SER A 52 -4.18 11.09 16.77
CA SER A 52 -2.95 11.75 16.31
C SER A 52 -2.88 13.24 16.59
N GLY A 53 -4.01 13.87 16.94
CA GLY A 53 -4.12 15.32 17.11
C GLY A 53 -4.13 16.12 15.79
N LEU A 54 -4.19 15.44 14.62
CA LEU A 54 -4.25 16.13 13.34
C LEU A 54 -5.63 16.78 13.14
N PRO A 55 -5.69 18.05 12.70
CA PRO A 55 -6.97 18.69 12.33
C PRO A 55 -7.65 17.93 11.19
N HIS A 56 -9.00 17.87 11.20
CA HIS A 56 -9.79 17.17 10.18
C HIS A 56 -9.42 17.56 8.75
N VAL A 57 -9.18 18.84 8.50
CA VAL A 57 -8.75 19.33 7.17
C VAL A 57 -7.41 18.75 6.73
N MET A 58 -6.51 18.47 7.68
CA MET A 58 -5.22 17.86 7.38
C MET A 58 -5.36 16.36 7.13
N VAL A 59 -6.22 15.68 7.88
CA VAL A 59 -6.58 14.27 7.63
C VAL A 59 -7.17 14.14 6.22
N GLN A 60 -8.16 14.96 5.86
CA GLN A 60 -8.76 14.95 4.53
C GLN A 60 -7.71 15.16 3.42
N ARG A 61 -6.84 16.16 3.58
CA ARG A 61 -5.75 16.40 2.61
C ARG A 61 -4.79 15.22 2.47
N ASN A 62 -4.54 14.48 3.55
CA ASN A 62 -3.72 13.27 3.48
C ASN A 62 -4.47 12.13 2.76
N MET A 63 -5.78 11.99 2.99
CA MET A 63 -6.61 11.04 2.24
C MET A 63 -6.57 11.34 0.74
N ASP A 64 -6.72 12.59 0.35
CA ASP A 64 -6.67 13.03 -1.05
C ASP A 64 -5.31 12.73 -1.70
N LYS A 65 -4.20 12.93 -0.98
CA LYS A 65 -2.85 12.59 -1.45
C LYS A 65 -2.66 11.09 -1.65
N ILE A 66 -3.14 10.28 -0.73
CA ILE A 66 -3.08 8.82 -0.83
C ILE A 66 -3.93 8.34 -2.00
N HIS A 67 -5.15 8.85 -2.13
CA HIS A 67 -6.03 8.57 -3.26
C HIS A 67 -5.35 8.94 -4.60
N TYR A 68 -4.76 10.14 -4.67
CA TYR A 68 -4.03 10.58 -5.87
C TYR A 68 -2.89 9.61 -6.21
N ALA A 69 -2.09 9.19 -5.23
CA ALA A 69 -1.00 8.25 -5.47
C ALA A 69 -1.50 6.90 -6.01
N LEU A 70 -2.61 6.37 -5.45
CA LEU A 70 -3.20 5.11 -5.88
C LEU A 70 -3.80 5.17 -7.29
N THR A 71 -4.46 6.27 -7.63
CA THR A 71 -5.09 6.46 -8.95
C THR A 71 -4.11 6.87 -10.04
N HIS A 72 -2.90 7.32 -9.67
CA HIS A 72 -1.83 7.70 -10.60
C HIS A 72 -0.61 6.76 -10.52
N LEU A 73 -0.82 5.52 -10.05
CA LEU A 73 0.26 4.58 -9.82
C LEU A 73 1.03 4.22 -11.10
N GLU A 74 0.35 4.18 -12.24
CA GLU A 74 0.99 3.97 -13.54
C GLU A 74 2.04 5.06 -13.83
N LEU A 75 1.70 6.32 -13.59
CA LEU A 75 2.63 7.45 -13.77
C LEU A 75 3.82 7.34 -12.81
N ILE A 76 3.56 6.98 -11.55
CA ILE A 76 4.61 6.79 -10.54
C ILE A 76 5.55 5.66 -10.96
N LEU A 77 5.02 4.51 -11.38
CA LEU A 77 5.83 3.37 -11.83
C LEU A 77 6.65 3.71 -13.07
N ASN A 78 6.07 4.40 -14.03
CA ASN A 78 6.82 4.87 -15.21
C ASN A 78 7.98 5.79 -14.81
N GLY A 79 7.78 6.67 -13.84
CA GLY A 79 8.85 7.49 -13.28
C GLY A 79 9.95 6.69 -12.61
N LEU A 80 9.59 5.73 -11.75
CA LEU A 80 10.52 4.87 -11.01
C LEU A 80 11.31 3.95 -11.92
N THR A 81 10.69 3.40 -12.96
CA THR A 81 11.30 2.44 -13.89
C THR A 81 11.86 3.09 -15.15
N ARG A 82 11.79 4.42 -15.26
CA ARG A 82 12.20 5.17 -16.46
C ARG A 82 11.49 4.71 -17.74
N GLY A 83 10.19 4.42 -17.63
CA GLY A 83 9.35 4.05 -18.76
C GLY A 83 9.59 2.63 -19.28
N ILE A 84 10.08 1.71 -18.45
CA ILE A 84 10.19 0.31 -18.85
C ILE A 84 8.80 -0.26 -19.16
N ASP A 85 8.70 -1.09 -20.20
CA ASP A 85 7.45 -1.78 -20.50
C ASP A 85 7.06 -2.69 -19.32
N PHE A 86 5.82 -2.60 -18.85
CA PHE A 86 5.35 -3.36 -17.70
C PHE A 86 5.38 -4.88 -17.91
N SER A 87 5.37 -5.35 -19.16
CA SER A 87 5.59 -6.77 -19.44
C SER A 87 6.99 -7.25 -19.03
N THR A 88 7.97 -6.34 -18.95
CA THR A 88 9.30 -6.65 -18.41
C THR A 88 9.24 -6.93 -16.91
N LEU A 89 8.41 -6.19 -16.16
CA LEU A 89 8.18 -6.45 -14.73
C LEU A 89 7.47 -7.79 -14.51
N ASP A 90 6.62 -8.21 -15.45
CA ASP A 90 5.91 -9.49 -15.38
C ASP A 90 6.80 -10.69 -15.74
N LYS A 91 7.64 -10.54 -16.75
CA LYS A 91 8.53 -11.60 -17.27
C LYS A 91 9.88 -11.67 -16.56
N GLY A 92 10.28 -10.58 -15.89
CA GLY A 92 11.61 -10.42 -15.29
C GLY A 92 12.73 -10.06 -16.27
N HIS A 93 12.43 -9.94 -17.56
CA HIS A 93 13.39 -9.57 -18.60
C HIS A 93 12.72 -8.83 -19.77
N GLY A 94 13.47 -8.01 -20.46
CA GLY A 94 13.00 -7.23 -21.60
C GLY A 94 14.12 -6.43 -22.25
N GLU A 95 13.75 -5.37 -22.93
CA GLU A 95 14.67 -4.43 -23.57
C GLU A 95 14.27 -2.99 -23.23
N GLN A 96 15.25 -2.14 -23.01
CA GLN A 96 15.05 -0.71 -22.81
C GLN A 96 16.14 0.06 -23.60
N ALA A 97 15.71 0.94 -24.49
CA ALA A 97 16.60 1.75 -25.32
C ALA A 97 17.66 0.92 -26.09
N GLY A 98 17.29 -0.25 -26.61
CA GLY A 98 18.17 -1.15 -27.36
C GLY A 98 19.11 -2.01 -26.50
N ALA A 99 19.01 -1.89 -25.17
CA ALA A 99 19.79 -2.72 -24.24
C ALA A 99 18.92 -3.80 -23.56
N PRO A 100 19.40 -5.04 -23.44
CA PRO A 100 18.70 -6.06 -22.67
C PRO A 100 18.71 -5.68 -21.18
N VAL A 101 17.56 -5.82 -20.52
CA VAL A 101 17.39 -5.51 -19.10
C VAL A 101 16.74 -6.69 -18.37
N CYS A 102 17.15 -6.90 -17.11
CA CYS A 102 16.49 -7.80 -16.19
C CYS A 102 15.90 -7.01 -15.02
N PHE A 103 14.69 -7.38 -14.61
CA PHE A 103 14.01 -6.78 -13.48
C PHE A 103 13.48 -7.88 -12.55
N TYR A 104 14.06 -7.98 -11.38
CA TYR A 104 13.69 -9.01 -10.41
C TYR A 104 13.77 -8.45 -8.99
N PRO A 105 12.92 -8.88 -8.07
CA PRO A 105 12.99 -8.45 -6.69
C PRO A 105 14.20 -9.06 -5.98
N THR A 106 14.86 -8.23 -5.17
CA THR A 106 16.01 -8.62 -4.35
C THR A 106 15.62 -9.02 -2.92
N THR A 107 14.33 -8.90 -2.58
CA THR A 107 13.78 -9.27 -1.27
C THR A 107 12.44 -10.00 -1.43
N ASP A 108 12.09 -10.83 -0.45
CA ASP A 108 10.81 -11.55 -0.44
C ASP A 108 9.64 -10.70 0.04
N ALA A 109 9.90 -9.68 0.84
CA ALA A 109 8.91 -8.72 1.35
C ALA A 109 9.56 -7.38 1.65
N LEU A 110 8.76 -6.33 1.69
CA LEU A 110 9.16 -4.99 2.13
C LEU A 110 8.75 -4.82 3.60
N GLY A 111 9.74 -4.69 4.48
CA GLY A 111 9.54 -4.37 5.89
C GLY A 111 9.28 -2.87 6.08
N LEU A 112 8.24 -2.52 6.84
CA LEU A 112 7.81 -1.14 7.07
C LEU A 112 7.60 -0.88 8.56
N VAL A 113 8.29 0.13 9.09
CA VAL A 113 8.01 0.71 10.41
C VAL A 113 7.42 2.09 10.19
N MET A 114 6.12 2.22 10.43
CA MET A 114 5.36 3.42 10.09
C MET A 114 5.35 4.44 11.24
N PRO A 115 5.43 5.73 10.93
CA PRO A 115 5.34 6.80 11.95
C PRO A 115 3.89 7.06 12.37
N SER A 116 3.73 7.78 13.50
CA SER A 116 2.41 8.18 14.01
C SER A 116 1.94 9.58 13.58
N ASN A 117 2.75 10.32 12.82
CA ASN A 117 2.55 11.76 12.63
C ASN A 117 2.24 12.18 11.18
N SER A 118 2.22 11.25 10.24
CA SER A 118 2.00 11.59 8.83
C SER A 118 1.33 10.45 8.07
N PRO A 119 -0.01 10.45 7.97
CA PRO A 119 -0.74 9.43 7.22
C PRO A 119 -0.31 9.30 5.76
N ALA A 120 0.02 10.43 5.10
CA ALA A 120 0.40 10.45 3.69
C ALA A 120 1.71 9.70 3.40
N VAL A 121 2.55 9.42 4.40
CA VAL A 121 3.78 8.62 4.22
C VAL A 121 3.46 7.19 3.75
N ASN A 122 2.24 6.73 4.00
CA ASN A 122 1.77 5.44 3.48
C ASN A 122 1.82 5.37 1.95
N SER A 123 1.79 6.49 1.23
CA SER A 123 1.92 6.50 -0.23
C SER A 123 3.26 5.97 -0.75
N LEU A 124 4.30 5.94 0.08
CA LEU A 124 5.64 5.49 -0.33
C LEU A 124 5.74 3.98 -0.59
N TRP A 125 4.95 3.17 0.09
CA TRP A 125 4.97 1.73 -0.10
C TRP A 125 3.97 1.20 -1.15
N LEU A 126 3.00 2.02 -1.57
CA LEU A 126 1.95 1.59 -2.50
C LEU A 126 2.49 0.98 -3.81
N PRO A 127 3.58 1.49 -4.41
CA PRO A 127 4.15 0.89 -5.63
C PRO A 127 4.63 -0.55 -5.45
N SER A 128 4.97 -0.98 -4.22
CA SER A 128 5.48 -2.34 -3.98
C SER A 128 4.48 -3.41 -4.41
N ILE A 129 3.19 -3.17 -4.21
CA ILE A 129 2.13 -4.13 -4.59
C ILE A 129 2.13 -4.37 -6.10
N ALA A 130 2.19 -3.30 -6.91
CA ALA A 130 2.26 -3.42 -8.36
C ALA A 130 3.61 -4.02 -8.85
N LEU A 131 4.67 -3.89 -8.07
CA LEU A 131 5.96 -4.55 -8.28
C LEU A 131 6.00 -6.00 -7.74
N LYS A 132 4.86 -6.51 -7.27
CA LYS A 132 4.68 -7.88 -6.73
C LYS A 132 5.52 -8.17 -5.49
N ILE A 133 5.77 -7.13 -4.68
CA ILE A 133 6.47 -7.23 -3.41
C ILE A 133 5.45 -7.07 -2.27
N PRO A 134 5.18 -8.13 -1.50
CA PRO A 134 4.31 -8.04 -0.33
C PRO A 134 4.92 -7.15 0.74
N VAL A 135 4.08 -6.61 1.62
CA VAL A 135 4.50 -5.73 2.70
C VAL A 135 4.27 -6.36 4.06
N ILE A 136 5.23 -6.17 4.95
CA ILE A 136 5.13 -6.51 6.37
C ILE A 136 5.27 -5.21 7.14
N MET A 137 4.21 -4.79 7.85
CA MET A 137 4.17 -3.48 8.45
C MET A 137 3.89 -3.49 9.94
N LYS A 138 4.67 -2.68 10.66
CA LYS A 138 4.42 -2.25 12.02
C LYS A 138 3.85 -0.83 11.95
N PRO A 139 2.57 -0.64 12.32
CA PRO A 139 1.96 0.68 12.29
C PRO A 139 2.53 1.61 13.38
N GLY A 140 2.32 2.90 13.21
CA GLY A 140 2.51 3.88 14.27
C GLY A 140 1.56 3.60 15.44
N ARG A 141 1.98 3.94 16.66
CA ARG A 141 1.18 3.68 17.87
C ARG A 141 -0.12 4.49 17.87
N GLU A 142 -0.06 5.75 17.53
CA GLU A 142 -1.18 6.68 17.51
C GLU A 142 -1.88 6.73 16.14
N GLU A 143 -1.26 6.11 15.13
CA GLU A 143 -1.75 6.11 13.74
C GLU A 143 -1.68 4.69 13.11
N PRO A 144 -2.39 3.69 13.63
CA PRO A 144 -2.54 2.39 12.98
C PRO A 144 -3.62 2.38 11.89
N TRP A 145 -4.43 3.43 11.83
CA TRP A 145 -5.68 3.48 11.05
C TRP A 145 -5.44 3.54 9.56
N THR A 146 -4.53 4.38 9.09
CA THR A 146 -4.25 4.55 7.65
C THR A 146 -3.71 3.28 7.01
N PRO A 147 -2.64 2.64 7.51
CA PRO A 147 -2.13 1.43 6.89
C PRO A 147 -3.14 0.28 6.95
N TYR A 148 -3.92 0.16 8.05
CA TYR A 148 -4.95 -0.85 8.15
C TYR A 148 -6.08 -0.62 7.14
N ARG A 149 -6.60 0.61 7.04
CA ARG A 149 -7.66 0.97 6.09
C ARG A 149 -7.20 0.78 4.64
N LEU A 150 -5.95 1.11 4.32
CA LEU A 150 -5.36 0.85 3.00
C LEU A 150 -5.31 -0.64 2.68
N MET A 151 -4.85 -1.46 3.62
CA MET A 151 -4.83 -2.91 3.46
C MET A 151 -6.23 -3.45 3.16
N GLN A 152 -7.27 -3.03 3.91
CA GLN A 152 -8.65 -3.43 3.68
C GLN A 152 -9.18 -2.95 2.33
N ALA A 153 -8.82 -1.74 1.90
CA ALA A 153 -9.18 -1.21 0.59
C ALA A 153 -8.58 -2.05 -0.55
N PHE A 154 -7.31 -2.43 -0.44
CA PHE A 154 -6.67 -3.32 -1.40
C PHE A 154 -7.32 -4.70 -1.46
N ILE A 155 -7.62 -5.30 -0.31
CA ILE A 155 -8.29 -6.61 -0.23
C ILE A 155 -9.69 -6.53 -0.87
N ALA A 156 -10.47 -5.50 -0.54
CA ALA A 156 -11.79 -5.26 -1.13
C ALA A 156 -11.73 -4.97 -2.64
N ALA A 157 -10.63 -4.39 -3.12
CA ALA A 157 -10.38 -4.17 -4.55
C ALA A 157 -10.01 -5.46 -5.31
N GLY A 158 -9.65 -6.55 -4.61
CA GLY A 158 -9.28 -7.83 -5.19
C GLY A 158 -7.80 -8.21 -5.05
N CYS A 159 -7.03 -7.46 -4.29
CA CYS A 159 -5.66 -7.84 -3.95
C CYS A 159 -5.65 -9.04 -3.02
N PRO A 160 -4.75 -10.04 -3.19
CA PRO A 160 -4.63 -11.15 -2.26
C PRO A 160 -4.31 -10.66 -0.85
N LYS A 161 -5.05 -11.13 0.15
CA LYS A 161 -4.81 -10.76 1.55
C LYS A 161 -3.42 -11.16 2.05
N GLU A 162 -2.85 -12.21 1.47
CA GLU A 162 -1.50 -12.70 1.74
C GLU A 162 -0.41 -11.67 1.42
N ALA A 163 -0.71 -10.66 0.60
CA ALA A 163 0.21 -9.57 0.28
C ALA A 163 0.51 -8.66 1.48
N PHE A 164 -0.24 -8.76 2.56
CA PHE A 164 -0.17 -7.85 3.70
C PHE A 164 0.06 -8.58 5.01
N GLY A 165 1.13 -8.21 5.72
CA GLY A 165 1.34 -8.52 7.13
C GLY A 165 1.18 -7.25 7.96
N PHE A 166 0.29 -7.26 8.97
CA PHE A 166 0.04 -6.12 9.83
C PHE A 166 0.27 -6.53 11.29
N TYR A 167 1.34 -5.98 11.89
CA TYR A 167 1.83 -6.41 13.20
C TYR A 167 1.99 -5.20 14.14
N PRO A 168 0.93 -4.83 14.88
CA PRO A 168 1.05 -3.88 15.98
C PRO A 168 1.96 -4.47 17.06
N THR A 169 3.13 -3.91 17.23
CA THR A 169 4.14 -4.38 18.18
C THR A 169 4.97 -3.21 18.73
N ASP A 170 5.85 -3.47 19.65
CA ASP A 170 6.76 -2.51 20.27
C ASP A 170 8.02 -2.24 19.42
N HIS A 171 9.02 -1.61 20.03
CA HIS A 171 10.28 -1.28 19.34
C HIS A 171 11.14 -2.52 19.06
N GLU A 172 11.06 -3.57 19.88
CA GLU A 172 11.82 -4.80 19.67
C GLU A 172 11.30 -5.53 18.43
N GLY A 173 9.98 -5.73 18.35
CA GLY A 173 9.34 -6.31 17.17
C GLY A 173 9.48 -5.45 15.90
N ALA A 174 9.58 -4.10 16.04
CA ALA A 174 9.94 -3.24 14.92
C ALA A 174 11.35 -3.53 14.39
N GLY A 175 12.30 -3.79 15.31
CA GLY A 175 13.66 -4.21 14.94
C GLY A 175 13.71 -5.53 14.18
N ASP A 176 12.84 -6.46 14.50
CA ASP A 176 12.77 -7.77 13.82
C ASP A 176 12.20 -7.68 12.41
N ILE A 177 11.27 -6.75 12.17
CA ILE A 177 10.72 -6.48 10.81
C ILE A 177 11.80 -5.92 9.87
N LEU A 178 12.80 -5.20 10.40
CA LEU A 178 13.85 -4.55 9.61
C LEU A 178 15.10 -5.39 9.40
N LYS A 179 15.21 -6.58 10.01
CA LYS A 179 16.32 -7.53 9.84
C LYS A 179 16.03 -8.53 8.72
#